data_af8ad64d38dcbc2509eb8c84500575c0
#
_entry.id   af8ad64d38dcbc2509eb8c84500575c0
#
_cell.length_a   1.000
_cell.length_b   1.000
_cell.length_c   1.000
_cell.angle_alpha   90.00
_cell.angle_beta   90.00
_cell.angle_gamma   90.00
#
_symmetry.space_group_name_H-M   'P 1'
#
loop_
_entity.id
_entity.type
_entity.pdbx_description
1 polymer ?
#
loop_
_entity_poly.entity_id
_entity_poly.type
_entity_poly.pdbx_seq_one_letter_code
_entity_poly.pdbx_strand_id
1 'polypeptide(L)'
;KDVPKAMGMLATAIAVGGFGGSIIAGILTDMGLLTVAILMPAIPLILGIVLIGMNMPNQKREGKVTIDVPGMIALIVSLCGILLALNFGSSMGWTNPMILAGLVIGIIALIALVKIENKAAEPLIPMKLFKNKNYTVLLIVGFICYFYQNAMNYYAPIGAMQVMGASTSAAGALQMPRTLITIILPTIAGAWVGKKAANAWKAMVIGTSLAMIPMAVMALVTNSGASIMIYFVALAVTGIAESFRAVSITPTAQAMLAPEDMGIGTSLVNFANSLSGTIAVAVFAVAYNA
;
A
#
# COMPACT_ATOMS: atom_id res chain seq x y z
N LYS A 1 14.04 -19.03 7.98
CA LYS A 1 13.25 -19.82 6.99
C LYS A 1 11.74 -19.55 7.07
N ASP A 2 11.24 -19.15 8.23
CA ASP A 2 9.80 -19.04 8.49
C ASP A 2 9.21 -17.65 8.17
N VAL A 3 10.03 -16.60 8.02
CA VAL A 3 9.58 -15.23 7.75
C VAL A 3 8.72 -15.12 6.50
N PRO A 4 9.10 -15.66 5.31
CA PRO A 4 8.26 -15.58 4.12
C PRO A 4 6.93 -16.31 4.28
N LYS A 5 6.91 -17.43 5.02
CA LYS A 5 5.68 -18.17 5.33
C LYS A 5 4.77 -17.36 6.25
N ALA A 6 5.31 -16.77 7.30
CA ALA A 6 4.57 -15.90 8.21
C ALA A 6 4.01 -14.67 7.49
N MET A 7 4.79 -14.05 6.60
CA MET A 7 4.32 -12.94 5.77
C MET A 7 3.21 -13.36 4.79
N GLY A 8 3.28 -14.57 4.24
CA GLY A 8 2.20 -15.13 3.43
C GLY A 8 0.90 -15.30 4.22
N MET A 9 0.99 -15.84 5.43
CA MET A 9 -0.17 -15.98 6.34
C MET A 9 -0.74 -14.61 6.74
N LEU A 10 0.12 -13.64 7.03
CA LEU A 10 -0.29 -12.27 7.33
C LEU A 10 -1.02 -11.63 6.14
N ALA A 11 -0.47 -11.76 4.93
CA ALA A 11 -1.10 -11.26 3.71
C ALA A 11 -2.48 -11.89 3.46
N THR A 12 -2.60 -13.20 3.68
CA THR A 12 -3.89 -13.93 3.61
C THR A 12 -4.87 -13.39 4.66
N ALA A 13 -4.44 -13.19 5.91
CA ALA A 13 -5.31 -12.66 6.97
C ALA A 13 -5.81 -11.25 6.64
N ILE A 14 -4.95 -10.38 6.10
CA ILE A 14 -5.32 -9.03 5.64
C ILE A 14 -6.36 -9.12 4.51
N ALA A 15 -6.15 -10.01 3.53
CA ALA A 15 -7.07 -10.18 2.40
C ALA A 15 -8.44 -10.71 2.86
N VAL A 16 -8.47 -11.71 3.75
CA VAL A 16 -9.71 -12.26 4.33
C VAL A 16 -10.45 -11.19 5.13
N GLY A 17 -9.72 -10.43 5.96
CA GLY A 17 -10.30 -9.34 6.76
C GLY A 17 -10.87 -8.23 5.89
N GLY A 18 -10.14 -7.81 4.85
CA GLY A 18 -10.61 -6.78 3.91
C GLY A 18 -11.82 -7.22 3.09
N PHE A 19 -11.81 -8.45 2.57
CA PHE A 19 -12.93 -9.00 1.81
C PHE A 19 -14.17 -9.24 2.67
N GLY A 20 -14.01 -9.94 3.79
CA GLY A 20 -15.11 -10.21 4.72
C GLY A 20 -15.69 -8.93 5.31
N GLY A 21 -14.83 -8.00 5.70
CA GLY A 21 -15.23 -6.68 6.21
C GLY A 21 -16.05 -5.88 5.21
N SER A 22 -15.64 -5.87 3.94
CA SER A 22 -16.37 -5.16 2.87
C SER A 22 -17.76 -5.75 2.63
N ILE A 23 -17.89 -7.09 2.62
CA ILE A 23 -19.19 -7.76 2.44
C ILE A 23 -20.11 -7.45 3.62
N ILE A 24 -19.62 -7.63 4.86
CA ILE A 24 -20.44 -7.41 6.06
C ILE A 24 -20.86 -5.93 6.15
N ALA A 25 -19.93 -5.01 5.89
CA ALA A 25 -20.24 -3.57 5.87
C ALA A 25 -21.28 -3.22 4.82
N GLY A 26 -21.20 -3.83 3.61
CA GLY A 26 -22.22 -3.67 2.56
C GLY A 26 -23.60 -4.13 3.00
N ILE A 27 -23.69 -5.35 3.54
CA ILE A 27 -24.96 -5.91 4.05
C ILE A 27 -25.55 -5.03 5.14
N LEU A 28 -24.75 -4.60 6.11
CA LEU A 28 -25.20 -3.73 7.20
C LEU A 28 -25.69 -2.37 6.68
N THR A 29 -25.02 -1.82 5.67
CA THR A 29 -25.42 -0.56 5.03
C THR A 29 -26.75 -0.72 4.30
N ASP A 30 -26.94 -1.81 3.56
CA ASP A 30 -28.21 -2.12 2.87
C ASP A 30 -29.39 -2.32 3.84
N MET A 31 -29.10 -2.82 5.06
CA MET A 31 -30.06 -2.93 6.15
C MET A 31 -30.32 -1.59 6.88
N GLY A 32 -29.74 -0.49 6.45
CA GLY A 32 -29.85 0.82 7.11
C GLY A 32 -29.05 0.96 8.41
N LEU A 33 -28.17 0.00 8.71
CA LEU A 33 -27.35 -0.05 9.93
C LEU A 33 -25.95 0.56 9.73
N LEU A 34 -25.86 1.73 9.10
CA LEU A 34 -24.60 2.40 8.78
C LEU A 34 -23.71 2.61 10.03
N THR A 35 -24.31 3.01 11.15
CA THR A 35 -23.56 3.20 12.41
C THR A 35 -22.91 1.90 12.88
N VAL A 36 -23.60 0.76 12.75
CA VAL A 36 -23.06 -0.55 13.11
C VAL A 36 -21.93 -0.93 12.16
N ALA A 37 -22.07 -0.69 10.85
CA ALA A 37 -21.04 -0.91 9.87
C ALA A 37 -19.75 -0.12 10.18
N ILE A 38 -19.88 1.12 10.61
CA ILE A 38 -18.73 1.98 10.99
C ILE A 38 -18.07 1.49 12.30
N LEU A 39 -18.85 1.02 13.27
CA LEU A 39 -18.33 0.56 14.56
C LEU A 39 -17.82 -0.89 14.53
N MET A 40 -18.22 -1.69 13.56
CA MET A 40 -17.87 -3.10 13.44
C MET A 40 -16.35 -3.37 13.53
N PRO A 41 -15.46 -2.57 12.91
CA PRO A 41 -14.01 -2.79 13.02
C PRO A 41 -13.45 -2.63 14.45
N ALA A 42 -14.20 -2.02 15.37
CA ALA A 42 -13.77 -1.92 16.76
C ALA A 42 -13.70 -3.29 17.46
N ILE A 43 -14.54 -4.24 17.07
CA ILE A 43 -14.58 -5.58 17.68
C ILE A 43 -13.23 -6.33 17.48
N PRO A 44 -12.73 -6.53 16.25
CA PRO A 44 -11.42 -7.18 16.06
C PRO A 44 -10.26 -6.35 16.62
N LEU A 45 -10.37 -5.02 16.70
CA LEU A 45 -9.36 -4.18 17.34
C LEU A 45 -9.27 -4.44 18.84
N ILE A 46 -10.41 -4.51 19.55
CA ILE A 46 -10.45 -4.84 20.99
C ILE A 46 -9.89 -6.24 21.21
N LEU A 47 -10.30 -7.22 20.40
CA LEU A 47 -9.76 -8.57 20.48
C LEU A 47 -8.24 -8.58 20.25
N GLY A 48 -7.74 -7.83 19.29
CA GLY A 48 -6.31 -7.66 19.01
C GLY A 48 -5.56 -7.08 20.22
N ILE A 49 -6.08 -6.05 20.86
CA ILE A 49 -5.49 -5.45 22.07
C ILE A 49 -5.39 -6.48 23.19
N VAL A 50 -6.47 -7.23 23.43
CA VAL A 50 -6.49 -8.28 24.46
C VAL A 50 -5.46 -9.38 24.16
N LEU A 51 -5.43 -9.89 22.92
CA LEU A 51 -4.49 -10.93 22.53
C LEU A 51 -3.03 -10.48 22.62
N ILE A 52 -2.73 -9.25 22.22
CA ILE A 52 -1.38 -8.65 22.36
C ILE A 52 -1.02 -8.54 23.85
N GLY A 53 -1.93 -7.99 24.67
CA GLY A 53 -1.68 -7.81 26.08
C GLY A 53 -1.45 -9.12 26.85
N MET A 54 -2.09 -10.23 26.40
CA MET A 54 -1.94 -11.54 27.02
C MET A 54 -0.69 -12.31 26.54
N ASN A 55 -0.26 -12.14 25.30
CA ASN A 55 0.74 -13.01 24.68
C ASN A 55 2.08 -12.32 24.36
N MET A 56 2.11 -10.99 24.25
CA MET A 56 3.36 -10.31 23.94
C MET A 56 4.11 -9.93 25.24
N PRO A 57 5.37 -10.37 25.41
CA PRO A 57 6.19 -9.96 26.52
C PRO A 57 6.44 -8.44 26.43
N ASN A 58 6.25 -7.76 27.56
CA ASN A 58 6.52 -6.34 27.66
C ASN A 58 8.04 -6.11 27.71
N GLN A 59 8.64 -5.92 26.56
CA GLN A 59 10.07 -5.58 26.44
C GLN A 59 10.23 -4.08 26.67
N LYS A 60 10.55 -3.70 27.91
CA LYS A 60 10.94 -2.31 28.21
C LYS A 60 12.30 -2.05 27.58
N ARG A 61 12.38 -1.07 26.69
CA ARG A 61 13.65 -0.56 26.18
C ARG A 61 14.37 0.11 27.36
N GLU A 62 15.60 -0.32 27.65
CA GLU A 62 16.45 0.34 28.64
C GLU A 62 17.01 1.64 28.01
N GLY A 63 16.77 2.77 28.66
CA GLY A 63 17.25 4.09 28.25
C GLY A 63 16.15 5.13 28.02
N LYS A 64 16.56 6.41 27.97
CA LYS A 64 15.66 7.51 27.62
C LYS A 64 15.37 7.47 26.13
N VAL A 65 14.10 7.28 25.77
CA VAL A 65 13.63 7.42 24.38
C VAL A 65 13.50 8.92 24.11
N THR A 66 14.25 9.42 23.13
CA THR A 66 14.10 10.79 22.62
C THR A 66 13.15 10.77 21.44
N ILE A 67 12.07 11.56 21.53
CA ILE A 67 11.11 11.68 20.43
C ILE A 67 11.57 12.84 19.56
N ASP A 68 11.75 12.58 18.26
CA ASP A 68 12.06 13.62 17.26
C ASP A 68 10.82 14.43 16.90
N VAL A 69 10.40 15.31 17.82
CA VAL A 69 9.25 16.20 17.59
C VAL A 69 9.44 17.12 16.38
N PRO A 70 10.62 17.74 16.15
CA PRO A 70 10.84 18.55 14.95
C PRO A 70 10.70 17.74 13.65
N GLY A 71 11.24 16.50 13.59
CA GLY A 71 11.08 15.62 12.45
C GLY A 71 9.62 15.23 12.21
N MET A 72 8.87 14.91 13.28
CA MET A 72 7.43 14.63 13.19
C MET A 72 6.64 15.80 12.59
N ILE A 73 6.88 17.02 13.08
CA ILE A 73 6.20 18.21 12.56
C ILE A 73 6.56 18.44 11.09
N ALA A 74 7.85 18.36 10.75
CA ALA A 74 8.31 18.54 9.38
C ALA A 74 7.71 17.48 8.43
N LEU A 75 7.60 16.22 8.87
CA LEU A 75 6.96 15.14 8.13
C LEU A 75 5.46 15.42 7.90
N ILE A 76 4.72 15.78 8.94
CA ILE A 76 3.29 16.08 8.86
C ILE A 76 3.06 17.26 7.91
N VAL A 77 3.79 18.36 8.07
CA VAL A 77 3.65 19.56 7.22
C VAL A 77 3.99 19.25 5.76
N SER A 78 5.05 18.47 5.52
CA SER A 78 5.44 18.09 4.15
C SER A 78 4.38 17.22 3.49
N LEU A 79 3.87 16.20 4.18
CA LEU A 79 2.85 15.31 3.65
C LEU A 79 1.52 16.04 3.45
N CYS A 80 1.04 16.80 4.44
CA CYS A 80 -0.19 17.56 4.31
C CYS A 80 -0.09 18.57 3.16
N GLY A 81 1.00 19.33 3.07
CA GLY A 81 1.19 20.32 2.01
C GLY A 81 1.16 19.70 0.62
N ILE A 82 1.94 18.64 0.41
CA ILE A 82 2.03 17.99 -0.91
C ILE A 82 0.75 17.22 -1.24
N LEU A 83 0.26 16.36 -0.33
CA LEU A 83 -0.87 15.49 -0.62
C LEU A 83 -2.19 16.27 -0.77
N LEU A 84 -2.43 17.30 0.06
CA LEU A 84 -3.62 18.14 -0.10
C LEU A 84 -3.55 18.93 -1.43
N ALA A 85 -2.38 19.45 -1.79
CA ALA A 85 -2.21 20.11 -3.07
C ALA A 85 -2.45 19.18 -4.26
N LEU A 86 -1.94 17.94 -4.22
CA LEU A 86 -2.19 16.94 -5.27
C LEU A 86 -3.67 16.53 -5.34
N ASN A 87 -4.34 16.34 -4.21
CA ASN A 87 -5.75 15.94 -4.19
C ASN A 87 -6.70 17.04 -4.65
N PHE A 88 -6.45 18.29 -4.26
CA PHE A 88 -7.33 19.41 -4.58
C PHE A 88 -6.89 20.22 -5.80
N GLY A 89 -5.69 19.98 -6.33
CA GLY A 89 -5.15 20.74 -7.46
C GLY A 89 -6.00 20.65 -8.72
N SER A 90 -6.59 19.48 -9.02
CA SER A 90 -7.49 19.30 -10.16
C SER A 90 -8.84 19.99 -9.99
N SER A 91 -9.38 20.05 -8.78
CA SER A 91 -10.71 20.62 -8.50
C SER A 91 -10.66 22.15 -8.26
N MET A 92 -9.60 22.65 -7.61
CA MET A 92 -9.43 24.06 -7.28
C MET A 92 -8.60 24.83 -8.32
N GLY A 93 -7.95 24.11 -9.23
CA GLY A 93 -7.01 24.65 -10.22
C GLY A 93 -5.57 24.71 -9.70
N TRP A 94 -4.62 24.26 -10.53
CA TRP A 94 -3.19 24.19 -10.18
C TRP A 94 -2.55 25.56 -9.97
N THR A 95 -3.16 26.63 -10.48
CA THR A 95 -2.72 28.02 -10.30
C THR A 95 -3.31 28.69 -9.05
N ASN A 96 -4.18 27.99 -8.30
CA ASN A 96 -4.77 28.52 -7.08
C ASN A 96 -3.67 28.82 -6.05
N PRO A 97 -3.64 30.02 -5.45
CA PRO A 97 -2.63 30.40 -4.46
C PRO A 97 -2.53 29.44 -3.26
N MET A 98 -3.64 28.84 -2.81
CA MET A 98 -3.63 27.84 -1.73
C MET A 98 -2.91 26.57 -2.14
N ILE A 99 -3.12 26.10 -3.36
CA ILE A 99 -2.47 24.89 -3.89
C ILE A 99 -0.97 25.14 -4.04
N LEU A 100 -0.59 26.27 -4.62
CA LEU A 100 0.82 26.65 -4.77
C LEU A 100 1.51 26.84 -3.41
N ALA A 101 0.85 27.51 -2.47
CA ALA A 101 1.38 27.66 -1.11
C ALA A 101 1.56 26.29 -0.41
N GLY A 102 0.58 25.40 -0.53
CA GLY A 102 0.67 24.03 0.01
C GLY A 102 1.86 23.26 -0.57
N LEU A 103 2.08 23.30 -1.88
CA LEU A 103 3.23 22.67 -2.54
C LEU A 103 4.55 23.28 -2.06
N VAL A 104 4.67 24.60 -2.03
CA VAL A 104 5.90 25.28 -1.61
C VAL A 104 6.22 24.98 -0.16
N ILE A 105 5.24 25.11 0.74
CA ILE A 105 5.41 24.81 2.16
C ILE A 105 5.77 23.33 2.34
N GLY A 106 5.07 22.43 1.64
CA GLY A 106 5.32 21.00 1.71
C GLY A 106 6.73 20.62 1.24
N ILE A 107 7.22 21.20 0.15
CA ILE A 107 8.57 20.96 -0.36
C ILE A 107 9.63 21.54 0.59
N ILE A 108 9.42 22.74 1.12
CA ILE A 108 10.34 23.34 2.10
C ILE A 108 10.40 22.46 3.36
N ALA A 109 9.25 22.01 3.85
CA ALA A 109 9.19 21.11 5.01
C ALA A 109 9.86 19.75 4.75
N LEU A 110 9.78 19.21 3.53
CA LEU A 110 10.46 17.98 3.13
C LEU A 110 12.00 18.16 3.14
N ILE A 111 12.48 19.30 2.63
CA ILE A 111 13.92 19.62 2.67
C ILE A 111 14.38 19.81 4.12
N ALA A 112 13.56 20.48 4.94
CA ALA A 112 13.84 20.66 6.37
C ALA A 112 13.86 19.30 7.10
N LEU A 113 12.92 18.40 6.80
CA LEU A 113 12.88 17.03 7.33
C LEU A 113 14.21 16.31 7.11
N VAL A 114 14.71 16.28 5.87
CA VAL A 114 15.99 15.61 5.57
C VAL A 114 17.15 16.19 6.38
N LYS A 115 17.17 17.52 6.62
CA LYS A 115 18.19 18.16 7.43
C LYS A 115 18.06 17.84 8.92
N ILE A 116 16.84 17.77 9.42
CA ILE A 116 16.53 17.43 10.82
C ILE A 116 16.93 15.97 11.09
N GLU A 117 16.47 15.04 10.26
CA GLU A 117 16.72 13.61 10.36
C GLU A 117 18.22 13.26 10.34
N ASN A 118 19.02 14.00 9.57
CA ASN A 118 20.49 13.82 9.55
C ASN A 118 21.17 14.25 10.86
N LYS A 119 20.51 15.05 11.70
CA LYS A 119 21.05 15.57 12.97
C LYS A 119 20.39 14.96 14.20
N ALA A 120 19.23 14.34 14.04
CA ALA A 120 18.49 13.74 15.14
C ALA A 120 19.24 12.57 15.77
N ALA A 121 19.21 12.48 17.11
CA ALA A 121 19.83 11.37 17.84
C ALA A 121 19.04 10.06 17.60
N GLU A 122 17.72 10.14 17.55
CA GLU A 122 16.83 9.01 17.20
C GLU A 122 15.91 9.46 16.05
N PRO A 123 16.37 9.41 14.79
CA PRO A 123 15.62 9.88 13.64
C PRO A 123 14.42 8.98 13.35
N LEU A 124 13.30 9.57 12.89
CA LEU A 124 12.13 8.83 12.40
C LEU A 124 12.46 8.07 11.10
N ILE A 125 13.24 8.70 10.24
CA ILE A 125 13.68 8.15 8.96
C ILE A 125 15.22 8.12 8.94
N PRO A 126 15.85 7.05 9.46
CA PRO A 126 17.32 6.99 9.52
C PRO A 126 17.92 7.00 8.11
N MET A 127 18.55 8.11 7.74
CA MET A 127 19.19 8.28 6.42
C MET A 127 20.27 7.23 6.14
N LYS A 128 20.83 6.60 7.18
CA LYS A 128 21.77 5.47 7.06
C LYS A 128 21.20 4.29 6.28
N LEU A 129 19.87 4.05 6.34
CA LEU A 129 19.22 2.94 5.64
C LEU A 129 19.32 3.09 4.12
N PHE A 130 19.26 4.33 3.62
CA PHE A 130 19.37 4.62 2.19
C PHE A 130 20.81 4.43 1.64
N LYS A 131 21.82 4.31 2.51
CA LYS A 131 23.19 3.95 2.09
C LYS A 131 23.27 2.50 1.62
N ASN A 132 22.38 1.63 2.07
CA ASN A 132 22.25 0.28 1.55
C ASN A 132 21.48 0.32 0.21
N LYS A 133 22.24 0.24 -0.89
CA LYS A 133 21.70 0.34 -2.26
C LYS A 133 20.61 -0.71 -2.53
N ASN A 134 20.79 -1.93 -2.05
CA ASN A 134 19.84 -3.01 -2.29
C ASN A 134 18.52 -2.75 -1.56
N TYR A 135 18.58 -2.30 -0.31
CA TYR A 135 17.40 -1.89 0.44
C TYR A 135 16.68 -0.73 -0.25
N THR A 136 17.40 0.30 -0.67
CA THR A 136 16.83 1.46 -1.37
C THR A 136 16.16 1.07 -2.69
N VAL A 137 16.78 0.18 -3.46
CA VAL A 137 16.18 -0.35 -4.70
C VAL A 137 14.88 -1.09 -4.41
N LEU A 138 14.85 -1.94 -3.37
CA LEU A 138 13.61 -2.65 -2.98
C LEU A 138 12.51 -1.71 -2.50
N LEU A 139 12.88 -0.64 -1.80
CA LEU A 139 11.93 0.38 -1.37
C LEU A 139 11.32 1.12 -2.58
N ILE A 140 12.14 1.48 -3.57
CA ILE A 140 11.68 2.12 -4.82
C ILE A 140 10.82 1.15 -5.64
N VAL A 141 11.23 -0.10 -5.79
CA VAL A 141 10.42 -1.13 -6.49
C VAL A 141 9.08 -1.33 -5.80
N GLY A 142 9.07 -1.42 -4.47
CA GLY A 142 7.85 -1.48 -3.67
C GLY A 142 6.95 -0.28 -3.92
N PHE A 143 7.50 0.94 -3.85
CA PHE A 143 6.78 2.19 -4.11
C PHE A 143 6.13 2.18 -5.50
N ILE A 144 6.87 1.88 -6.56
CA ILE A 144 6.34 1.83 -7.93
C ILE A 144 5.25 0.76 -8.06
N CYS A 145 5.46 -0.40 -7.46
CA CYS A 145 4.49 -1.49 -7.51
C CYS A 145 3.18 -1.15 -6.80
N TYR A 146 3.24 -0.51 -5.63
CA TYR A 146 2.03 -0.08 -4.92
C TYR A 146 1.38 1.12 -5.59
N PHE A 147 2.16 1.99 -6.23
CA PHE A 147 1.66 3.12 -7.00
C PHE A 147 0.67 2.65 -8.08
N TYR A 148 1.12 1.79 -9.00
CA TYR A 148 0.24 1.31 -10.05
C TYR A 148 -0.92 0.45 -9.51
N GLN A 149 -0.66 -0.37 -8.50
CA GLN A 149 -1.68 -1.26 -7.92
C GLN A 149 -2.85 -0.46 -7.33
N ASN A 150 -2.56 0.59 -6.56
CA ASN A 150 -3.62 1.43 -5.99
C ASN A 150 -4.36 2.22 -7.06
N ALA A 151 -3.66 2.73 -8.08
CA ALA A 151 -4.30 3.35 -9.23
C ALA A 151 -5.26 2.38 -9.92
N MET A 152 -4.83 1.16 -10.22
CA MET A 152 -5.67 0.13 -10.84
C MET A 152 -6.87 -0.25 -9.98
N ASN A 153 -6.67 -0.41 -8.68
CA ASN A 153 -7.76 -0.75 -7.76
C ASN A 153 -8.84 0.33 -7.71
N TYR A 154 -8.45 1.58 -7.80
CA TYR A 154 -9.35 2.71 -7.72
C TYR A 154 -10.02 3.01 -9.06
N TYR A 155 -9.23 3.08 -10.15
CA TYR A 155 -9.73 3.52 -11.45
C TYR A 155 -10.31 2.40 -12.32
N ALA A 156 -9.99 1.13 -12.09
CA ALA A 156 -10.56 0.04 -12.89
C ALA A 156 -12.10 -0.05 -12.77
N PRO A 157 -12.71 0.00 -11.56
CA PRO A 157 -14.17 0.03 -11.44
C PRO A 157 -14.80 1.28 -12.07
N ILE A 158 -14.16 2.44 -11.92
CA ILE A 158 -14.65 3.71 -12.48
C ILE A 158 -14.62 3.66 -14.01
N GLY A 159 -13.49 3.20 -14.59
CA GLY A 159 -13.37 3.02 -16.04
C GLY A 159 -14.38 2.04 -16.61
N ALA A 160 -14.64 0.93 -15.89
CA ALA A 160 -15.66 -0.03 -16.30
C ALA A 160 -17.06 0.60 -16.33
N MET A 161 -17.43 1.41 -15.35
CA MET A 161 -18.72 2.09 -15.33
C MET A 161 -18.83 3.17 -16.41
N GLN A 162 -17.84 4.02 -16.55
CA GLN A 162 -17.94 5.21 -17.38
C GLN A 162 -17.63 4.95 -18.87
N VAL A 163 -16.68 4.04 -19.16
CA VAL A 163 -16.25 3.77 -20.54
C VAL A 163 -16.95 2.56 -21.11
N MET A 164 -17.18 1.52 -20.30
CA MET A 164 -17.76 0.25 -20.76
C MET A 164 -19.26 0.14 -20.44
N GLY A 165 -19.85 1.13 -19.72
CA GLY A 165 -21.27 1.10 -19.34
C GLY A 165 -21.64 -0.01 -18.35
N ALA A 166 -20.66 -0.51 -17.57
CA ALA A 166 -20.90 -1.55 -16.58
C ALA A 166 -21.81 -1.06 -15.45
N SER A 167 -22.68 -1.94 -14.94
CA SER A 167 -23.46 -1.64 -13.75
C SER A 167 -22.56 -1.48 -12.51
N THR A 168 -23.05 -0.75 -11.51
CA THR A 168 -22.34 -0.57 -10.23
C THR A 168 -22.01 -1.91 -9.57
N SER A 169 -22.93 -2.88 -9.64
CA SER A 169 -22.72 -4.23 -9.12
C SER A 169 -21.58 -4.97 -9.86
N ALA A 170 -21.56 -4.87 -11.20
CA ALA A 170 -20.50 -5.49 -12.01
C ALA A 170 -19.14 -4.84 -11.75
N ALA A 171 -19.08 -3.52 -11.63
CA ALA A 171 -17.88 -2.77 -11.29
C ALA A 171 -17.35 -3.12 -9.89
N GLY A 172 -18.25 -3.24 -8.90
CA GLY A 172 -17.91 -3.71 -7.55
C GLY A 172 -17.35 -5.14 -7.54
N ALA A 173 -17.93 -6.03 -8.35
CA ALA A 173 -17.50 -7.41 -8.46
C ALA A 173 -16.13 -7.58 -9.15
N LEU A 174 -15.62 -6.57 -9.87
CA LEU A 174 -14.34 -6.63 -10.55
C LEU A 174 -13.14 -6.96 -9.64
N GLN A 175 -13.23 -6.57 -8.38
CA GLN A 175 -12.17 -6.85 -7.40
C GLN A 175 -12.19 -8.29 -6.84
N MET A 176 -13.29 -9.05 -7.06
CA MET A 176 -13.45 -10.40 -6.50
C MET A 176 -12.34 -11.37 -6.94
N PRO A 177 -12.00 -11.53 -8.25
CA PRO A 177 -10.98 -12.48 -8.66
C PRO A 177 -9.61 -12.18 -8.03
N ARG A 178 -9.23 -10.90 -8.00
CA ARG A 178 -8.00 -10.46 -7.35
C ARG A 178 -8.00 -10.83 -5.86
N THR A 179 -9.07 -10.50 -5.15
CA THR A 179 -9.19 -10.75 -3.72
C THR A 179 -9.15 -12.23 -3.39
N LEU A 180 -9.86 -13.07 -4.14
CA LEU A 180 -9.82 -14.53 -3.95
C LEU A 180 -8.41 -15.09 -4.13
N ILE A 181 -7.67 -14.61 -5.12
CA ILE A 181 -6.28 -15.01 -5.33
C ILE A 181 -5.39 -14.56 -4.18
N THR A 182 -5.56 -13.33 -3.68
CA THR A 182 -4.74 -12.79 -2.57
C THR A 182 -5.08 -13.42 -1.21
N ILE A 183 -6.19 -14.12 -1.08
CA ILE A 183 -6.51 -14.94 0.09
C ILE A 183 -5.68 -16.24 0.12
N ILE A 184 -5.53 -16.89 -1.01
CA ILE A 184 -4.97 -18.26 -1.07
C ILE A 184 -3.48 -18.24 -1.45
N LEU A 185 -3.14 -17.52 -2.51
CA LEU A 185 -1.83 -17.62 -3.16
C LEU A 185 -0.65 -17.11 -2.31
N PRO A 186 -0.76 -16.07 -1.45
CA PRO A 186 0.37 -15.63 -0.63
C PRO A 186 0.88 -16.70 0.32
N THR A 187 0.02 -17.53 0.90
CA THR A 187 0.43 -18.64 1.78
C THR A 187 1.22 -19.69 0.99
N ILE A 188 0.77 -20.04 -0.21
CA ILE A 188 1.45 -21.01 -1.10
C ILE A 188 2.78 -20.42 -1.59
N ALA A 189 2.76 -19.20 -2.07
CA ALA A 189 3.96 -18.51 -2.55
C ALA A 189 4.99 -18.30 -1.43
N GLY A 190 4.54 -17.94 -0.22
CA GLY A 190 5.41 -17.78 0.96
C GLY A 190 6.08 -19.11 1.35
N ALA A 191 5.34 -20.21 1.34
CA ALA A 191 5.90 -21.54 1.58
C ALA A 191 6.93 -21.94 0.49
N TRP A 192 6.71 -21.58 -0.76
CA TRP A 192 7.65 -21.81 -1.86
C TRP A 192 8.90 -20.93 -1.75
N VAL A 193 8.74 -19.64 -1.42
CA VAL A 193 9.86 -18.70 -1.21
C VAL A 193 10.73 -19.15 -0.04
N GLY A 194 10.14 -19.65 1.04
CA GLY A 194 10.88 -20.13 2.22
C GLY A 194 11.76 -21.36 1.99
N LYS A 195 11.53 -22.12 0.90
CA LYS A 195 12.32 -23.33 0.60
C LYS A 195 13.77 -23.01 0.18
N LYS A 196 13.99 -21.93 -0.57
CA LYS A 196 15.31 -21.55 -1.10
C LYS A 196 15.42 -20.01 -1.19
N ALA A 197 16.53 -19.43 -0.78
CA ALA A 197 16.78 -17.98 -0.87
C ALA A 197 16.62 -17.44 -2.31
N ALA A 198 17.04 -18.20 -3.32
CA ALA A 198 16.87 -17.83 -4.73
C ALA A 198 15.40 -17.67 -5.16
N ASN A 199 14.46 -18.30 -4.45
CA ASN A 199 13.04 -18.19 -4.77
C ASN A 199 12.47 -16.79 -4.44
N ALA A 200 13.06 -16.07 -3.48
CA ALA A 200 12.66 -14.69 -3.18
C ALA A 200 12.88 -13.78 -4.39
N TRP A 201 14.05 -13.90 -5.05
CA TRP A 201 14.33 -13.17 -6.28
C TRP A 201 13.36 -13.55 -7.41
N LYS A 202 13.14 -14.85 -7.62
CA LYS A 202 12.19 -15.33 -8.63
C LYS A 202 10.78 -14.79 -8.37
N ALA A 203 10.34 -14.79 -7.12
CA ALA A 203 9.04 -14.25 -6.74
C ALA A 203 8.92 -12.74 -7.04
N MET A 204 9.98 -11.95 -6.76
CA MET A 204 10.01 -10.54 -7.13
C MET A 204 9.90 -10.35 -8.65
N VAL A 205 10.69 -11.08 -9.44
CA VAL A 205 10.65 -10.99 -10.91
C VAL A 205 9.27 -11.38 -11.42
N ILE A 206 8.70 -12.49 -10.95
CA ILE A 206 7.36 -12.93 -11.35
C ILE A 206 6.33 -11.86 -10.99
N GLY A 207 6.33 -11.38 -9.73
CA GLY A 207 5.36 -10.40 -9.25
C GLY A 207 5.45 -9.04 -9.96
N THR A 208 6.65 -8.56 -10.28
CA THR A 208 6.84 -7.29 -11.01
C THR A 208 6.53 -7.42 -12.50
N SER A 209 6.93 -8.52 -13.16
CA SER A 209 6.65 -8.74 -14.58
C SER A 209 5.16 -8.96 -14.85
N LEU A 210 4.51 -9.79 -14.04
CA LEU A 210 3.07 -10.03 -14.16
C LEU A 210 2.24 -8.77 -13.92
N ALA A 211 2.73 -7.84 -13.14
CA ALA A 211 2.07 -6.57 -12.87
C ALA A 211 1.94 -5.68 -14.12
N MET A 212 2.85 -5.80 -15.08
CA MET A 212 2.81 -5.02 -16.33
C MET A 212 1.68 -5.47 -17.27
N ILE A 213 1.29 -6.75 -17.22
CA ILE A 213 0.29 -7.34 -18.12
C ILE A 213 -1.09 -6.67 -17.94
N PRO A 214 -1.66 -6.57 -16.73
CA PRO A 214 -2.94 -5.91 -16.55
C PRO A 214 -2.95 -4.46 -16.99
N MET A 215 -1.87 -3.72 -16.74
CA MET A 215 -1.75 -2.34 -17.20
C MET A 215 -1.83 -2.24 -18.73
N ALA A 216 -1.03 -3.05 -19.43
CA ALA A 216 -1.02 -3.06 -20.89
C ALA A 216 -2.38 -3.47 -21.45
N VAL A 217 -2.99 -4.52 -20.91
CA VAL A 217 -4.31 -4.98 -21.33
C VAL A 217 -5.37 -3.90 -21.12
N MET A 218 -5.43 -3.28 -19.96
CA MET A 218 -6.44 -2.25 -19.70
C MET A 218 -6.23 -1.00 -20.56
N ALA A 219 -4.98 -0.57 -20.77
CA ALA A 219 -4.69 0.56 -21.64
C ALA A 219 -5.13 0.32 -23.10
N LEU A 220 -5.00 -0.91 -23.60
CA LEU A 220 -5.38 -1.26 -24.98
C LEU A 220 -6.89 -1.47 -25.15
N VAL A 221 -7.56 -1.94 -24.10
CA VAL A 221 -8.95 -2.45 -24.20
C VAL A 221 -9.98 -1.39 -23.79
N THR A 222 -9.62 -0.43 -22.96
CA THR A 222 -10.57 0.58 -22.44
C THR A 222 -11.30 1.37 -23.53
N ASN A 223 -10.73 1.53 -24.71
CA ASN A 223 -11.31 2.29 -25.83
C ASN A 223 -12.04 1.42 -26.87
N SER A 224 -12.10 0.10 -26.73
CA SER A 224 -12.54 -0.81 -27.79
C SER A 224 -13.94 -1.40 -27.61
N GLY A 225 -14.70 -1.01 -26.58
CA GLY A 225 -15.98 -1.63 -26.25
C GLY A 225 -15.85 -3.11 -25.88
N ALA A 226 -14.68 -3.53 -25.42
CA ALA A 226 -14.38 -4.91 -25.07
C ALA A 226 -15.20 -5.38 -23.86
N SER A 227 -15.32 -6.70 -23.75
CA SER A 227 -16.07 -7.33 -22.66
C SER A 227 -15.43 -7.03 -21.31
N ILE A 228 -16.26 -6.71 -20.32
CA ILE A 228 -15.88 -6.55 -18.91
C ILE A 228 -15.12 -7.77 -18.36
N MET A 229 -15.29 -8.95 -18.98
CA MET A 229 -14.57 -10.16 -18.61
C MET A 229 -13.05 -10.00 -18.72
N ILE A 230 -12.57 -9.16 -19.65
CA ILE A 230 -11.12 -8.88 -19.78
C ILE A 230 -10.59 -8.16 -18.54
N TYR A 231 -11.38 -7.27 -17.96
CA TYR A 231 -11.06 -6.62 -16.70
C TYR A 231 -11.00 -7.61 -15.53
N PHE A 232 -11.93 -8.57 -15.48
CA PHE A 232 -11.90 -9.64 -14.47
C PHE A 232 -10.59 -10.45 -14.55
N VAL A 233 -10.18 -10.85 -15.75
CA VAL A 233 -8.94 -11.59 -15.97
C VAL A 233 -7.71 -10.73 -15.64
N ALA A 234 -7.69 -9.48 -16.06
CA ALA A 234 -6.60 -8.55 -15.76
C ALA A 234 -6.41 -8.36 -14.26
N LEU A 235 -7.50 -8.16 -13.52
CA LEU A 235 -7.44 -8.02 -12.06
C LEU A 235 -7.07 -9.34 -11.36
N ALA A 236 -7.46 -10.49 -11.89
CA ALA A 236 -6.98 -11.78 -11.40
C ALA A 236 -5.44 -11.88 -11.52
N VAL A 237 -4.86 -11.50 -12.67
CA VAL A 237 -3.40 -11.46 -12.86
C VAL A 237 -2.74 -10.48 -11.89
N THR A 238 -3.38 -9.33 -11.60
CA THR A 238 -2.90 -8.40 -10.57
C THR A 238 -2.83 -9.06 -9.20
N GLY A 239 -3.82 -9.89 -8.83
CA GLY A 239 -3.83 -10.66 -7.58
C GLY A 239 -2.67 -11.65 -7.48
N ILE A 240 -2.32 -12.32 -8.59
CA ILE A 240 -1.14 -13.19 -8.66
C ILE A 240 0.14 -12.38 -8.44
N ALA A 241 0.30 -11.29 -9.16
CA ALA A 241 1.45 -10.39 -9.04
C ALA A 241 1.64 -9.87 -7.61
N GLU A 242 0.55 -9.42 -7.00
CA GLU A 242 0.54 -8.92 -5.61
C GLU A 242 0.95 -10.01 -4.61
N SER A 243 0.44 -11.22 -4.75
CA SER A 243 0.74 -12.34 -3.87
C SER A 243 2.24 -12.67 -3.85
N PHE A 244 2.88 -12.71 -5.02
CA PHE A 244 4.33 -12.96 -5.10
C PHE A 244 5.16 -11.80 -4.54
N ARG A 245 4.73 -10.55 -4.73
CA ARG A 245 5.42 -9.38 -4.17
C ARG A 245 5.30 -9.29 -2.66
N ALA A 246 4.12 -9.55 -2.10
CA ALA A 246 3.88 -9.50 -0.66
C ALA A 246 4.83 -10.41 0.13
N VAL A 247 5.12 -11.60 -0.41
CA VAL A 247 5.99 -12.57 0.26
C VAL A 247 7.48 -12.42 -0.08
N SER A 248 7.85 -11.50 -0.95
CA SER A 248 9.25 -11.33 -1.38
C SER A 248 9.84 -9.96 -1.06
N ILE A 249 9.19 -8.85 -1.39
CA ILE A 249 9.78 -7.51 -1.29
C ILE A 249 10.09 -7.15 0.17
N THR A 250 9.09 -7.14 1.04
CA THR A 250 9.27 -6.75 2.44
C THR A 250 10.20 -7.68 3.21
N PRO A 251 10.05 -9.03 3.14
CA PRO A 251 10.99 -9.93 3.82
C PRO A 251 12.43 -9.82 3.31
N THR A 252 12.61 -9.58 2.00
CA THR A 252 13.96 -9.40 1.45
C THR A 252 14.57 -8.07 1.88
N ALA A 253 13.77 -7.00 1.94
CA ALA A 253 14.23 -5.71 2.46
C ALA A 253 14.64 -5.83 3.95
N GLN A 254 13.85 -6.54 4.77
CA GLN A 254 14.19 -6.82 6.16
C GLN A 254 15.50 -7.59 6.31
N ALA A 255 15.71 -8.61 5.47
CA ALA A 255 16.92 -9.44 5.51
C ALA A 255 18.22 -8.69 5.13
N MET A 256 18.10 -7.50 4.57
CA MET A 256 19.24 -6.62 4.22
C MET A 256 19.60 -5.63 5.32
N LEU A 257 18.84 -5.61 6.40
CA LEU A 257 19.03 -4.69 7.52
C LEU A 257 19.65 -5.40 8.73
N ALA A 258 20.36 -4.64 9.54
CA ALA A 258 20.81 -5.10 10.85
C ALA A 258 19.58 -5.35 11.75
N PRO A 259 19.63 -6.32 12.69
CA PRO A 259 18.50 -6.66 13.56
C PRO A 259 17.91 -5.45 14.29
N GLU A 260 18.74 -4.50 14.73
CA GLU A 260 18.34 -3.27 15.39
C GLU A 260 17.56 -2.31 14.46
N ASP A 261 17.80 -2.36 13.16
CA ASP A 261 17.17 -1.50 12.16
C ASP A 261 15.93 -2.13 11.50
N MET A 262 15.65 -3.41 11.74
CA MET A 262 14.56 -4.14 11.06
C MET A 262 13.19 -3.52 11.32
N GLY A 263 12.92 -3.07 12.55
CA GLY A 263 11.64 -2.44 12.91
C GLY A 263 11.40 -1.15 12.13
N ILE A 264 12.37 -0.24 12.19
CA ILE A 264 12.29 1.07 11.50
C ILE A 264 12.28 0.87 9.98
N GLY A 265 13.13 -0.01 9.46
CA GLY A 265 13.20 -0.28 8.03
C GLY A 265 11.91 -0.90 7.48
N THR A 266 11.25 -1.78 8.23
CA THR A 266 9.94 -2.33 7.86
C THR A 266 8.86 -1.25 7.85
N SER A 267 8.86 -0.40 8.87
CA SER A 267 7.93 0.73 8.96
C SER A 267 8.11 1.69 7.78
N LEU A 268 9.35 1.93 7.37
CA LEU A 268 9.66 2.77 6.22
C LEU A 268 9.16 2.17 4.89
N VAL A 269 9.29 0.85 4.70
CA VAL A 269 8.71 0.16 3.52
C VAL A 269 7.19 0.31 3.50
N ASN A 270 6.51 0.08 4.63
CA ASN A 270 5.06 0.21 4.73
C ASN A 270 4.60 1.67 4.52
N PHE A 271 5.34 2.62 5.09
CA PHE A 271 5.09 4.04 4.88
C PHE A 271 5.23 4.42 3.40
N ALA A 272 6.32 4.02 2.74
CA ALA A 272 6.54 4.27 1.32
C ALA A 272 5.42 3.67 0.45
N ASN A 273 4.97 2.46 0.77
CA ASN A 273 3.86 1.79 0.07
C ASN A 273 2.54 2.57 0.24
N SER A 274 2.21 3.00 1.46
CA SER A 274 1.00 3.77 1.74
C SER A 274 1.03 5.14 1.07
N LEU A 275 2.17 5.82 1.14
CA LEU A 275 2.40 7.10 0.49
C LEU A 275 2.23 6.99 -1.03
N SER A 276 2.81 5.95 -1.64
CA SER A 276 2.71 5.72 -3.07
C SER A 276 1.26 5.53 -3.52
N GLY A 277 0.45 4.83 -2.73
CA GLY A 277 -0.98 4.65 -3.00
C GLY A 277 -1.75 5.98 -3.02
N THR A 278 -1.49 6.84 -2.05
CA THR A 278 -2.13 8.15 -1.97
C THR A 278 -1.72 9.05 -3.15
N ILE A 279 -0.43 9.07 -3.48
CA ILE A 279 0.09 9.83 -4.62
C ILE A 279 -0.48 9.28 -5.95
N ALA A 280 -0.59 7.96 -6.08
CA ALA A 280 -1.12 7.33 -7.28
C ALA A 280 -2.54 7.80 -7.59
N VAL A 281 -3.44 7.74 -6.60
CA VAL A 281 -4.83 8.20 -6.79
C VAL A 281 -4.87 9.66 -7.20
N ALA A 282 -4.08 10.53 -6.58
CA ALA A 282 -4.03 11.95 -6.90
C ALA A 282 -3.46 12.23 -8.30
N VAL A 283 -2.37 11.56 -8.69
CA VAL A 283 -1.76 11.71 -10.03
C VAL A 283 -2.68 11.22 -11.12
N PHE A 284 -3.31 10.07 -10.93
CA PHE A 284 -4.26 9.54 -11.92
C PHE A 284 -5.56 10.36 -11.99
N ALA A 285 -5.97 11.03 -10.89
CA ALA A 285 -7.08 11.97 -10.93
C ALA A 285 -6.83 13.12 -11.93
N VAL A 286 -5.58 13.62 -12.00
CA VAL A 286 -5.21 14.65 -12.97
C VAL A 286 -5.36 14.15 -14.40
N ALA A 287 -4.83 12.97 -14.69
CA ALA A 287 -4.94 12.38 -16.03
C ALA A 287 -6.38 11.99 -16.41
N TYR A 288 -7.20 11.65 -15.41
CA TYR A 288 -8.59 11.27 -15.62
C TYR A 288 -9.51 12.48 -15.88
N ASN A 289 -9.20 13.65 -15.30
CA ASN A 289 -9.98 14.88 -15.42
C ASN A 289 -9.48 15.78 -16.58
N ALA A 290 -8.39 15.41 -17.28
CA ALA A 290 -7.85 16.10 -18.45
C ALA A 290 -8.54 15.65 -19.74
#